data_75700a1ba5ff1dab423e06db46e985a5
#
_entry.id   75700a1ba5ff1dab423e06db46e985a5
#
_cell.length_a   1.000
_cell.length_b   1.000
_cell.length_c   1.000
_cell.angle_alpha   90.00
_cell.angle_beta   90.00
_cell.angle_gamma   90.00
#
_symmetry.space_group_name_H-M   'P 1'
#
loop_
_entity.id
_entity.type
_entity.pdbx_description
1 polymer ?
#
loop_
_entity_poly.entity_id
_entity_poly.type
_entity_poly.pdbx_seq_one_letter_code
_entity_poly.pdbx_strand_id
1 'polypeptide(L)'
;MKLWQCEAFCFAVAATCLLYASFSLGNAKTTASINVAVASNFVTPMRKLVEQYQRNSNTVVKLSIGSSGSLHAQIANGAPFQLFFSADQEKPEALIDSGMASKDSKITYAIGKLRLWTIQANADPKNMLVSGSFSKLALANPLVAPYGEAADAVLQSLGLKEKYNNRRVIGQNIAQTYLYVESGNADLGFISASQDIGSLGSFWEIPSELYKPIKQDAVLINNQKHQKQ
;
A
#
# COMPACT_ATOMS: atom_id res chain seq x y z
N MET A 1 53.81 -26.12 -52.24
CA MET A 1 52.37 -26.31 -52.54
C MET A 1 51.64 -26.89 -51.33
N LYS A 2 51.48 -26.14 -50.22
CA LYS A 2 50.72 -26.59 -48.99
C LYS A 2 50.30 -25.46 -48.03
N LEU A 3 50.51 -24.21 -48.35
CA LEU A 3 50.15 -23.07 -47.49
C LEU A 3 48.81 -22.38 -47.85
N TRP A 4 48.25 -22.62 -48.99
CA TRP A 4 46.99 -21.98 -49.46
C TRP A 4 45.70 -22.70 -49.05
N GLN A 5 45.79 -23.93 -48.57
CA GLN A 5 44.60 -24.66 -48.13
C GLN A 5 44.20 -24.36 -46.66
N CYS A 6 45.09 -23.83 -45.83
CA CYS A 6 44.77 -23.47 -44.45
C CYS A 6 43.98 -22.17 -44.30
N GLU A 7 44.23 -21.17 -45.17
CA GLU A 7 43.55 -19.88 -45.07
C GLU A 7 42.07 -19.95 -45.51
N ALA A 8 41.75 -20.75 -46.52
CA ALA A 8 40.39 -20.96 -46.97
C ALA A 8 39.49 -21.67 -45.93
N PHE A 9 40.11 -22.54 -45.11
CA PHE A 9 39.35 -23.28 -44.06
C PHE A 9 39.07 -22.39 -42.83
N CYS A 10 39.99 -21.49 -42.50
CA CYS A 10 39.79 -20.54 -41.40
C CYS A 10 38.71 -19.49 -41.72
N PHE A 11 38.62 -19.04 -42.97
CA PHE A 11 37.56 -18.07 -43.38
C PHE A 11 36.19 -18.71 -43.44
N ALA A 12 36.06 -19.97 -43.81
CA ALA A 12 34.78 -20.69 -43.83
C ALA A 12 34.26 -20.97 -42.43
N VAL A 13 35.12 -21.29 -41.44
CA VAL A 13 34.70 -21.48 -40.04
C VAL A 13 34.36 -20.16 -39.36
N ALA A 14 35.05 -19.06 -39.66
CA ALA A 14 34.72 -17.75 -39.14
C ALA A 14 33.35 -17.20 -39.67
N ALA A 15 33.04 -17.46 -40.93
CA ALA A 15 31.79 -17.06 -41.56
C ALA A 15 30.57 -17.85 -41.02
N THR A 16 30.75 -19.15 -40.71
CA THR A 16 29.69 -19.96 -40.10
C THR A 16 29.44 -19.58 -38.62
N CYS A 17 30.47 -19.24 -37.85
CA CYS A 17 30.29 -18.75 -36.48
C CYS A 17 29.56 -17.40 -36.40
N LEU A 18 29.76 -16.49 -37.36
CA LEU A 18 29.06 -15.21 -37.43
C LEU A 18 27.57 -15.38 -37.85
N LEU A 19 27.22 -16.41 -38.62
CA LEU A 19 25.83 -16.73 -38.96
C LEU A 19 25.04 -17.38 -37.82
N TYR A 20 25.68 -18.10 -36.92
CA TYR A 20 25.02 -18.67 -35.73
C TYR A 20 24.88 -17.65 -34.57
N ALA A 21 25.70 -16.61 -34.51
CA ALA A 21 25.58 -15.56 -33.50
C ALA A 21 24.37 -14.63 -33.71
N SER A 22 23.82 -14.58 -34.93
CA SER A 22 22.69 -13.70 -35.28
C SER A 22 21.31 -14.27 -34.95
N PHE A 23 21.21 -15.52 -34.49
CA PHE A 23 19.92 -16.18 -34.28
C PHE A 23 19.49 -16.26 -32.81
N SER A 24 20.24 -15.64 -31.88
CA SER A 24 19.92 -15.66 -30.44
C SER A 24 19.48 -14.30 -29.88
N LEU A 25 19.01 -13.38 -30.70
CA LEU A 25 18.17 -12.28 -30.25
C LEU A 25 16.78 -12.81 -29.98
N GLY A 26 16.69 -13.64 -28.96
CA GLY A 26 15.42 -14.03 -28.38
C GLY A 26 14.65 -12.75 -28.03
N ASN A 27 13.48 -12.56 -28.61
CA ASN A 27 12.50 -11.56 -28.19
C ASN A 27 12.32 -11.73 -26.68
N ALA A 28 13.05 -10.96 -25.89
CA ALA A 28 12.72 -10.77 -24.50
C ALA A 28 11.32 -10.16 -24.51
N LYS A 29 10.29 -10.98 -24.29
CA LYS A 29 8.93 -10.53 -24.04
C LYS A 29 9.05 -9.55 -22.88
N THR A 30 9.06 -8.25 -23.17
CA THR A 30 8.94 -7.21 -22.16
C THR A 30 7.62 -7.44 -21.43
N THR A 31 7.69 -8.09 -20.30
CA THR A 31 6.52 -8.29 -19.45
C THR A 31 6.06 -6.91 -18.99
N ALA A 32 4.89 -6.48 -19.41
CA ALA A 32 4.31 -5.21 -18.97
C ALA A 32 4.24 -5.20 -17.42
N SER A 33 4.55 -4.07 -16.81
CA SER A 33 4.44 -3.93 -15.36
C SER A 33 3.65 -2.67 -14.99
N ILE A 34 2.84 -2.79 -13.92
CA ILE A 34 2.04 -1.72 -13.35
C ILE A 34 2.51 -1.49 -11.91
N ASN A 35 2.88 -0.24 -11.59
CA ASN A 35 3.20 0.16 -10.23
C ASN A 35 1.95 0.74 -9.58
N VAL A 36 1.52 0.16 -8.48
CA VAL A 36 0.31 0.54 -7.76
C VAL A 36 0.71 1.06 -6.38
N ALA A 37 0.35 2.31 -6.10
CA ALA A 37 0.40 2.87 -4.76
C ALA A 37 -0.86 2.44 -4.00
N VAL A 38 -0.70 1.78 -2.85
CA VAL A 38 -1.84 1.25 -2.09
C VAL A 38 -1.72 1.59 -0.61
N ALA A 39 -2.78 2.20 -0.06
CA ALA A 39 -2.88 2.47 1.36
C ALA A 39 -2.82 1.17 2.16
N SER A 40 -2.03 1.18 3.23
CA SER A 40 -1.62 -0.04 3.95
C SER A 40 -2.77 -0.83 4.58
N ASN A 41 -3.92 -0.20 4.83
CA ASN A 41 -5.13 -0.90 5.28
C ASN A 41 -5.70 -1.85 4.23
N PHE A 42 -5.46 -1.57 2.93
CA PHE A 42 -6.03 -2.35 1.83
C PHE A 42 -5.07 -3.40 1.24
N VAL A 43 -3.89 -3.57 1.83
CA VAL A 43 -2.84 -4.48 1.31
C VAL A 43 -3.31 -5.93 1.23
N THR A 44 -3.95 -6.46 2.27
CA THR A 44 -4.42 -7.85 2.28
C THR A 44 -5.46 -8.12 1.19
N PRO A 45 -6.53 -7.32 1.03
CA PRO A 45 -7.43 -7.45 -0.12
C PRO A 45 -6.74 -7.23 -1.47
N MET A 46 -5.85 -6.23 -1.56
CA MET A 46 -5.13 -5.93 -2.81
C MET A 46 -4.26 -7.10 -3.28
N ARG A 47 -3.56 -7.78 -2.37
CA ARG A 47 -2.75 -8.97 -2.73
C ARG A 47 -3.62 -10.07 -3.35
N LYS A 48 -4.82 -10.30 -2.81
CA LYS A 48 -5.77 -11.27 -3.37
C LYS A 48 -6.26 -10.85 -4.76
N LEU A 49 -6.55 -9.56 -4.96
CA LEU A 49 -6.93 -9.01 -6.28
C LEU A 49 -5.80 -9.15 -7.30
N VAL A 50 -4.57 -8.83 -6.91
CA VAL A 50 -3.38 -8.96 -7.78
C VAL A 50 -3.16 -10.41 -8.16
N GLU A 51 -3.24 -11.34 -7.21
CA GLU A 51 -3.11 -12.77 -7.49
C GLU A 51 -4.16 -13.25 -8.51
N GLN A 52 -5.42 -12.85 -8.33
CA GLN A 52 -6.50 -13.19 -9.26
C GLN A 52 -6.28 -12.57 -10.64
N TYR A 53 -5.86 -11.32 -10.72
CA TYR A 53 -5.56 -10.63 -11.97
C TYR A 53 -4.40 -11.31 -12.73
N GLN A 54 -3.31 -11.64 -12.03
CA GLN A 54 -2.12 -12.24 -12.64
C GLN A 54 -2.32 -13.70 -13.09
N ARG A 55 -3.37 -14.41 -12.62
CA ARG A 55 -3.74 -15.73 -13.18
C ARG A 55 -4.19 -15.63 -14.64
N ASN A 56 -4.75 -14.48 -15.06
CA ASN A 56 -5.32 -14.27 -16.39
C ASN A 56 -4.58 -13.20 -17.19
N SER A 57 -3.43 -12.71 -16.68
CA SER A 57 -2.65 -11.64 -17.31
C SER A 57 -1.16 -11.88 -17.15
N ASN A 58 -0.40 -11.59 -18.20
CA ASN A 58 1.07 -11.59 -18.15
C ASN A 58 1.65 -10.29 -17.57
N THR A 59 0.82 -9.37 -17.08
CA THR A 59 1.24 -8.10 -16.51
C THR A 59 1.67 -8.29 -15.06
N VAL A 60 2.87 -7.84 -14.73
CA VAL A 60 3.38 -7.85 -13.33
C VAL A 60 2.86 -6.64 -12.60
N VAL A 61 2.17 -6.84 -11.47
CA VAL A 61 1.71 -5.76 -10.60
C VAL A 61 2.69 -5.60 -9.43
N LYS A 62 3.28 -4.41 -9.31
CA LYS A 62 4.19 -4.03 -8.24
C LYS A 62 3.47 -3.13 -7.24
N LEU A 63 3.38 -3.56 -6.00
CA LEU A 63 2.70 -2.81 -4.94
C LEU A 63 3.70 -1.98 -4.12
N SER A 64 3.44 -0.68 -4.01
CA SER A 64 4.09 0.21 -3.04
C SER A 64 3.10 0.54 -1.94
N ILE A 65 3.48 0.20 -0.71
CA ILE A 65 2.60 0.23 0.45
C ILE A 65 2.99 1.40 1.36
N GLY A 66 2.02 2.22 1.76
CA GLY A 66 2.27 3.36 2.64
C GLY A 66 1.00 3.92 3.27
N SER A 67 1.10 5.06 3.95
CA SER A 67 -0.08 5.87 4.29
C SER A 67 -0.56 6.63 3.06
N SER A 68 -1.85 7.00 3.00
CA SER A 68 -2.41 7.78 1.89
C SER A 68 -1.63 9.06 1.65
N GLY A 69 -1.29 9.80 2.70
CA GLY A 69 -0.54 11.04 2.59
C GLY A 69 0.91 10.85 2.11
N SER A 70 1.60 9.82 2.57
CA SER A 70 2.97 9.55 2.10
C SER A 70 3.01 9.12 0.63
N LEU A 71 2.05 8.31 0.19
CA LEU A 71 1.92 7.91 -1.21
C LEU A 71 1.52 9.07 -2.11
N HIS A 72 0.57 9.91 -1.66
CA HIS A 72 0.21 11.15 -2.34
C HIS A 72 1.43 12.05 -2.55
N ALA A 73 2.24 12.28 -1.50
CA ALA A 73 3.44 13.08 -1.60
C ALA A 73 4.45 12.49 -2.60
N GLN A 74 4.62 11.16 -2.66
CA GLN A 74 5.47 10.51 -3.65
C GLN A 74 4.95 10.73 -5.08
N ILE A 75 3.64 10.62 -5.31
CA ILE A 75 3.00 10.87 -6.61
C ILE A 75 3.21 12.32 -7.03
N ALA A 76 2.95 13.26 -6.13
CA ALA A 76 3.14 14.70 -6.37
C ALA A 76 4.60 15.05 -6.70
N ASN A 77 5.56 14.27 -6.21
CA ASN A 77 6.98 14.39 -6.52
C ASN A 77 7.41 13.52 -7.73
N GLY A 78 6.47 13.01 -8.52
CA GLY A 78 6.76 12.32 -9.78
C GLY A 78 7.09 10.83 -9.66
N ALA A 79 6.75 10.18 -8.56
CA ALA A 79 6.90 8.72 -8.45
C ALA A 79 6.07 8.01 -9.54
N PRO A 80 6.62 7.00 -10.23
CA PRO A 80 6.05 6.43 -11.46
C PRO A 80 4.94 5.41 -11.18
N PHE A 81 3.92 5.82 -10.45
CA PHE A 81 2.72 5.02 -10.23
C PHE A 81 1.72 5.19 -11.36
N GLN A 82 0.97 4.14 -11.67
CA GLN A 82 -0.14 4.15 -12.63
C GLN A 82 -1.50 4.17 -11.92
N LEU A 83 -1.56 3.59 -10.72
CA LEU A 83 -2.78 3.50 -9.91
C LEU A 83 -2.48 3.95 -8.48
N PHE A 84 -3.44 4.64 -7.88
CA PHE A 84 -3.41 5.01 -6.48
C PHE A 84 -4.71 4.58 -5.79
N PHE A 85 -4.59 3.73 -4.78
CA PHE A 85 -5.67 3.30 -3.88
C PHE A 85 -5.48 4.00 -2.53
N SER A 86 -6.23 5.05 -2.30
CA SER A 86 -6.19 5.85 -1.07
C SER A 86 -7.18 5.32 -0.03
N ALA A 87 -6.87 5.52 1.26
CA ALA A 87 -7.80 5.28 2.35
C ALA A 87 -8.71 6.50 2.65
N ASP A 88 -8.68 7.53 1.81
CA ASP A 88 -9.54 8.71 1.84
C ASP A 88 -9.97 9.13 0.44
N GLN A 89 -10.81 10.16 0.35
CA GLN A 89 -11.24 10.81 -0.89
C GLN A 89 -10.43 12.07 -1.20
N GLU A 90 -9.85 12.70 -0.18
CA GLU A 90 -9.16 13.99 -0.26
C GLU A 90 -7.90 13.92 -1.12
N LYS A 91 -7.06 12.89 -0.93
CA LYS A 91 -5.79 12.76 -1.66
C LYS A 91 -5.99 12.45 -3.14
N PRO A 92 -6.90 11.52 -3.56
CA PRO A 92 -7.31 11.36 -4.95
C PRO A 92 -7.85 12.65 -5.58
N GLU A 93 -8.71 13.39 -4.88
CA GLU A 93 -9.27 14.65 -5.38
C GLU A 93 -8.16 15.69 -5.61
N ALA A 94 -7.25 15.86 -4.66
CA ALA A 94 -6.10 16.78 -4.81
C ALA A 94 -5.22 16.45 -6.02
N LEU A 95 -5.04 15.14 -6.36
CA LEU A 95 -4.32 14.74 -7.57
C LEU A 95 -5.12 15.05 -8.85
N ILE A 96 -6.44 14.93 -8.81
CA ILE A 96 -7.31 15.30 -9.93
C ILE A 96 -7.25 16.82 -10.15
N ASP A 97 -7.41 17.61 -9.11
CA ASP A 97 -7.40 19.07 -9.17
C ASP A 97 -6.07 19.63 -9.68
N SER A 98 -4.96 18.95 -9.37
CA SER A 98 -3.63 19.29 -9.88
C SER A 98 -3.33 18.72 -11.28
N GLY A 99 -4.28 18.03 -11.92
CA GLY A 99 -4.11 17.40 -13.23
C GLY A 99 -3.23 16.14 -13.24
N MET A 100 -2.84 15.65 -12.06
CA MET A 100 -1.98 14.45 -11.93
C MET A 100 -2.75 13.14 -11.97
N ALA A 101 -4.07 13.16 -11.83
CA ALA A 101 -4.94 11.99 -11.95
C ALA A 101 -6.13 12.25 -12.85
N SER A 102 -6.67 11.19 -13.45
CA SER A 102 -7.85 11.25 -14.30
C SER A 102 -9.13 11.31 -13.47
N LYS A 103 -9.93 12.35 -13.67
CA LYS A 103 -11.22 12.53 -12.99
C LYS A 103 -12.20 11.39 -13.29
N ASP A 104 -12.25 10.95 -14.53
CA ASP A 104 -13.18 9.91 -14.99
C ASP A 104 -12.83 8.51 -14.46
N SER A 105 -11.64 8.37 -13.89
CA SER A 105 -11.18 7.11 -13.28
C SER A 105 -11.48 6.99 -11.79
N LYS A 106 -11.97 8.07 -11.16
CA LYS A 106 -12.24 8.08 -9.72
C LYS A 106 -13.38 7.14 -9.34
N ILE A 107 -13.09 6.20 -8.45
CA ILE A 107 -14.10 5.28 -7.89
C ILE A 107 -13.94 5.19 -6.37
N THR A 108 -15.06 5.16 -5.66
CA THR A 108 -15.06 4.75 -4.24
C THR A 108 -15.10 3.22 -4.18
N TYR A 109 -13.98 2.61 -3.80
CA TYR A 109 -13.86 1.15 -3.82
C TYR A 109 -14.20 0.48 -2.49
N ALA A 110 -14.18 1.23 -1.38
CA ALA A 110 -14.52 0.70 -0.05
C ALA A 110 -14.94 1.81 0.94
N ILE A 111 -15.63 1.38 1.99
CA ILE A 111 -15.84 2.18 3.20
C ILE A 111 -15.16 1.44 4.34
N GLY A 112 -14.13 2.05 4.91
CA GLY A 112 -13.32 1.45 5.96
C GLY A 112 -14.01 1.44 7.31
N LYS A 113 -13.71 0.42 8.11
CA LYS A 113 -14.14 0.30 9.52
C LYS A 113 -12.93 0.28 10.42
N LEU A 114 -13.01 1.00 11.52
CA LEU A 114 -11.97 1.07 12.56
C LEU A 114 -12.28 0.07 13.66
N ARG A 115 -11.24 -0.60 14.16
CA ARG A 115 -11.27 -1.48 15.33
C ARG A 115 -10.22 -1.05 16.33
N LEU A 116 -10.51 -1.26 17.61
CA LEU A 116 -9.49 -1.27 18.66
C LEU A 116 -9.18 -2.73 18.98
N TRP A 117 -7.91 -3.10 18.92
CA TRP A 117 -7.46 -4.48 19.04
C TRP A 117 -6.38 -4.64 20.11
N THR A 118 -6.37 -5.80 20.75
CA THR A 118 -5.30 -6.30 21.59
C THR A 118 -5.01 -7.76 21.26
N ILE A 119 -3.75 -8.18 21.39
CA ILE A 119 -3.37 -9.59 21.23
C ILE A 119 -3.86 -10.48 22.39
N GLN A 120 -4.30 -9.89 23.49
CA GLN A 120 -4.80 -10.63 24.65
C GLN A 120 -6.16 -11.29 24.34
N ALA A 121 -6.21 -12.61 24.39
CA ALA A 121 -7.46 -13.35 24.24
C ALA A 121 -8.40 -13.08 25.42
N ASN A 122 -9.72 -13.03 25.13
CA ASN A 122 -10.77 -12.79 26.13
C ASN A 122 -10.67 -11.44 26.87
N ALA A 123 -9.89 -10.49 26.37
CA ALA A 123 -9.86 -9.13 26.89
C ALA A 123 -11.06 -8.30 26.37
N ASP A 124 -11.36 -7.20 27.06
CA ASP A 124 -12.29 -6.17 26.58
C ASP A 124 -11.52 -4.91 26.21
N PRO A 125 -11.16 -4.71 24.92
CA PRO A 125 -10.40 -3.55 24.48
C PRO A 125 -11.09 -2.21 24.77
N LYS A 126 -12.45 -2.17 24.75
CA LYS A 126 -13.20 -0.97 25.10
C LYS A 126 -13.00 -0.61 26.55
N ASN A 127 -13.18 -1.57 27.46
CA ASN A 127 -12.97 -1.34 28.88
C ASN A 127 -11.51 -1.00 29.19
N MET A 128 -10.54 -1.67 28.55
CA MET A 128 -9.13 -1.33 28.67
C MET A 128 -8.86 0.13 28.29
N LEU A 129 -9.43 0.61 27.17
CA LEU A 129 -9.28 1.99 26.73
C LEU A 129 -9.89 2.97 27.73
N VAL A 130 -11.12 2.73 28.18
CA VAL A 130 -11.86 3.66 29.05
C VAL A 130 -11.25 3.72 30.46
N SER A 131 -10.91 2.58 31.04
CA SER A 131 -10.28 2.48 32.37
C SER A 131 -8.82 2.93 32.38
N GLY A 132 -8.12 2.81 31.25
CA GLY A 132 -6.70 3.06 31.14
C GLY A 132 -5.84 1.87 31.54
N SER A 133 -6.39 0.65 31.51
CA SER A 133 -5.70 -0.60 31.85
C SER A 133 -4.80 -1.08 30.69
N PHE A 134 -3.89 -0.22 30.24
CA PHE A 134 -2.87 -0.49 29.25
C PHE A 134 -1.66 0.42 29.49
N SER A 135 -0.50 0.05 29.01
CA SER A 135 0.71 0.86 29.05
C SER A 135 0.84 1.72 27.80
N LYS A 136 0.71 1.11 26.62
CA LYS A 136 0.89 1.76 25.31
C LYS A 136 -0.29 1.53 24.37
N LEU A 137 -0.68 2.58 23.66
CA LEU A 137 -1.74 2.61 22.66
C LEU A 137 -1.14 2.95 21.30
N ALA A 138 -1.20 2.03 20.35
CA ALA A 138 -0.73 2.25 19.00
C ALA A 138 -1.83 2.87 18.12
N LEU A 139 -1.45 3.87 17.33
CA LEU A 139 -2.29 4.45 16.27
C LEU A 139 -1.42 4.94 15.13
N ALA A 140 -1.98 4.98 13.91
CA ALA A 140 -1.27 5.54 12.77
C ALA A 140 -1.15 7.06 12.91
N ASN A 141 -0.14 7.65 12.27
CA ASN A 141 0.06 9.11 12.30
C ASN A 141 -1.16 9.83 11.69
N PRO A 142 -1.91 10.61 12.48
CA PRO A 142 -3.14 11.27 12.02
C PRO A 142 -2.90 12.33 10.93
N LEU A 143 -1.67 12.84 10.79
CA LEU A 143 -1.33 13.83 9.78
C LEU A 143 -1.24 13.26 8.36
N VAL A 144 -1.04 11.94 8.23
CA VAL A 144 -0.79 11.31 6.92
C VAL A 144 -1.60 10.03 6.68
N ALA A 145 -2.30 9.54 7.71
CA ALA A 145 -3.05 8.28 7.63
C ALA A 145 -4.52 8.48 8.05
N PRO A 146 -5.50 8.26 7.15
CA PRO A 146 -6.92 8.45 7.46
C PRO A 146 -7.43 7.62 8.64
N TYR A 147 -6.91 6.41 8.83
CA TYR A 147 -7.22 5.60 10.01
C TYR A 147 -6.61 6.18 11.30
N GLY A 148 -5.51 6.91 11.20
CA GLY A 148 -4.94 7.65 12.32
C GLY A 148 -5.79 8.86 12.70
N GLU A 149 -6.28 9.60 11.71
CA GLU A 149 -7.26 10.69 11.91
C GLU A 149 -8.55 10.17 12.56
N ALA A 150 -9.08 9.04 12.08
CA ALA A 150 -10.25 8.40 12.66
C ALA A 150 -10.00 7.97 14.11
N ALA A 151 -8.85 7.38 14.42
CA ALA A 151 -8.47 6.98 15.78
C ALA A 151 -8.35 8.20 16.71
N ASP A 152 -7.77 9.29 16.24
CA ASP A 152 -7.65 10.54 16.98
C ASP A 152 -9.03 11.17 17.24
N ALA A 153 -9.95 11.12 16.28
CA ALA A 153 -11.34 11.54 16.43
C ALA A 153 -12.09 10.73 17.48
N VAL A 154 -11.90 9.39 17.50
CA VAL A 154 -12.47 8.50 18.54
C VAL A 154 -11.97 8.92 19.93
N LEU A 155 -10.67 9.09 20.09
CA LEU A 155 -10.09 9.52 21.37
C LEU A 155 -10.62 10.89 21.80
N GLN A 156 -10.80 11.81 20.86
CA GLN A 156 -11.39 13.14 21.11
C GLN A 156 -12.86 13.01 21.54
N SER A 157 -13.66 12.22 20.83
CA SER A 157 -15.09 12.02 21.14
C SER A 157 -15.31 11.38 22.51
N LEU A 158 -14.37 10.54 22.97
CA LEU A 158 -14.40 9.90 24.29
C LEU A 158 -13.76 10.76 25.38
N GLY A 159 -13.22 11.95 25.08
CA GLY A 159 -12.49 12.79 26.03
C GLY A 159 -11.14 12.21 26.51
N LEU A 160 -10.57 11.27 25.73
CA LEU A 160 -9.37 10.52 26.11
C LEU A 160 -8.10 11.00 25.41
N LYS A 161 -8.23 11.94 24.46
CA LYS A 161 -7.13 12.39 23.62
C LYS A 161 -5.95 12.91 24.43
N GLU A 162 -6.17 13.86 25.31
CA GLU A 162 -5.11 14.45 26.14
C GLU A 162 -4.63 13.48 27.23
N LYS A 163 -5.56 12.71 27.82
CA LYS A 163 -5.27 11.74 28.87
C LYS A 163 -4.20 10.73 28.43
N TYR A 164 -4.20 10.32 27.17
CA TYR A 164 -3.29 9.28 26.66
C TYR A 164 -2.18 9.81 25.75
N ASN A 165 -1.98 11.11 25.67
CA ASN A 165 -0.97 11.70 24.78
C ASN A 165 0.44 11.08 24.97
N ASN A 166 0.86 10.91 26.22
CA ASN A 166 2.17 10.34 26.57
C ASN A 166 2.25 8.80 26.49
N ARG A 167 1.12 8.13 26.19
CA ARG A 167 1.03 6.67 26.08
C ARG A 167 0.90 6.19 24.64
N ARG A 168 0.92 7.12 23.67
CA ARG A 168 0.75 6.81 22.26
C ARG A 168 2.04 6.32 21.63
N VAL A 169 1.92 5.29 20.78
CA VAL A 169 2.96 4.83 19.87
C VAL A 169 2.45 5.10 18.46
N ILE A 170 3.12 6.02 17.77
CA ILE A 170 2.68 6.49 16.46
C ILE A 170 3.35 5.68 15.35
N GLY A 171 2.55 4.92 14.59
CA GLY A 171 2.96 4.24 13.37
C GLY A 171 2.87 5.17 12.17
N GLN A 172 3.77 5.04 11.22
CA GLN A 172 3.73 5.83 9.97
C GLN A 172 2.50 5.51 9.11
N ASN A 173 1.91 4.32 9.30
CA ASN A 173 0.70 3.86 8.65
C ASN A 173 0.01 2.79 9.49
N ILE A 174 -1.19 2.35 9.09
CA ILE A 174 -2.00 1.42 9.88
C ILE A 174 -1.42 -0.01 9.93
N ALA A 175 -0.59 -0.42 8.97
CA ALA A 175 0.09 -1.72 9.03
C ALA A 175 1.17 -1.73 10.13
N GLN A 176 1.90 -0.64 10.30
CA GLN A 176 2.86 -0.53 11.39
C GLN A 176 2.18 -0.51 12.76
N THR A 177 0.99 0.11 12.85
CA THR A 177 0.17 0.07 14.08
C THR A 177 -0.19 -1.37 14.46
N TYR A 178 -0.62 -2.16 13.48
CA TYR A 178 -0.90 -3.58 13.67
C TYR A 178 0.33 -4.32 14.21
N LEU A 179 1.49 -4.13 13.59
CA LEU A 179 2.74 -4.77 14.02
C LEU A 179 3.17 -4.40 15.44
N TYR A 180 2.89 -3.17 15.90
CA TYR A 180 3.20 -2.79 17.29
C TYR A 180 2.40 -3.60 18.31
N VAL A 181 1.13 -3.91 18.03
CA VAL A 181 0.31 -4.73 18.90
C VAL A 181 0.70 -6.20 18.79
N GLU A 182 0.87 -6.70 17.56
CA GLU A 182 1.24 -8.10 17.28
C GLU A 182 2.56 -8.48 17.96
N SER A 183 3.54 -7.58 17.96
CA SER A 183 4.86 -7.79 18.58
C SER A 183 4.91 -7.48 20.07
N GLY A 184 3.80 -7.06 20.71
CA GLY A 184 3.75 -6.67 22.11
C GLY A 184 4.42 -5.32 22.44
N ASN A 185 4.77 -4.52 21.42
CA ASN A 185 5.28 -3.16 21.60
C ASN A 185 4.18 -2.15 21.98
N ALA A 186 2.91 -2.54 21.83
CA ALA A 186 1.74 -1.83 22.36
C ALA A 186 0.70 -2.84 22.85
N ASP A 187 -0.04 -2.50 23.90
CA ASP A 187 -1.07 -3.35 24.48
C ASP A 187 -2.38 -3.27 23.70
N LEU A 188 -2.66 -2.09 23.16
CA LEU A 188 -3.84 -1.76 22.37
C LEU A 188 -3.41 -1.06 21.09
N GLY A 189 -4.17 -1.24 20.02
CA GLY A 189 -3.95 -0.50 18.79
C GLY A 189 -5.23 -0.30 17.98
N PHE A 190 -5.36 0.88 17.39
CA PHE A 190 -6.39 1.12 16.39
C PHE A 190 -5.95 0.52 15.06
N ILE A 191 -6.74 -0.40 14.52
CA ILE A 191 -6.47 -1.12 13.28
C ILE A 191 -7.64 -0.99 12.30
N SER A 192 -7.40 -1.30 11.03
CA SER A 192 -8.48 -1.46 10.05
C SER A 192 -9.13 -2.84 10.17
N ALA A 193 -10.44 -2.91 10.01
CA ALA A 193 -11.16 -4.19 9.96
C ALA A 193 -10.76 -5.09 8.77
N SER A 194 -10.08 -4.52 7.75
CA SER A 194 -9.54 -5.27 6.61
C SER A 194 -8.19 -5.95 6.90
N GLN A 195 -7.54 -5.61 8.03
CA GLN A 195 -6.35 -6.31 8.49
C GLN A 195 -6.77 -7.63 9.11
N ASP A 196 -6.19 -8.71 8.60
CA ASP A 196 -6.51 -10.06 9.05
C ASP A 196 -5.84 -10.33 10.39
N ILE A 197 -6.63 -10.33 11.46
CA ILE A 197 -6.15 -10.70 12.79
C ILE A 197 -6.35 -12.19 13.06
N GLY A 198 -6.98 -12.93 12.14
CA GLY A 198 -7.34 -14.33 12.35
C GLY A 198 -8.18 -14.52 13.62
N SER A 199 -7.76 -15.48 14.46
CA SER A 199 -8.33 -15.73 15.79
C SER A 199 -7.50 -15.11 16.92
N LEU A 200 -6.54 -14.21 16.60
CA LEU A 200 -5.62 -13.66 17.60
C LEU A 200 -6.25 -12.50 18.37
N GLY A 201 -6.31 -12.66 19.69
CA GLY A 201 -6.67 -11.59 20.61
C GLY A 201 -8.17 -11.25 20.63
N SER A 202 -8.46 -10.02 20.99
CA SER A 202 -9.81 -9.47 21.14
C SER A 202 -9.89 -8.10 20.50
N PHE A 203 -11.05 -7.73 19.96
CA PHE A 203 -11.25 -6.42 19.39
C PHE A 203 -12.59 -5.81 19.80
N TRP A 204 -12.63 -4.48 19.76
CA TRP A 204 -13.85 -3.70 19.83
C TRP A 204 -14.10 -3.05 18.47
N GLU A 205 -15.22 -3.36 17.82
CA GLU A 205 -15.67 -2.65 16.63
C GLU A 205 -16.07 -1.23 17.03
N ILE A 206 -15.36 -0.22 16.53
CA ILE A 206 -15.64 1.16 16.90
C ILE A 206 -16.95 1.61 16.27
N PRO A 207 -17.91 2.13 17.05
CA PRO A 207 -19.15 2.69 16.54
C PRO A 207 -18.89 3.82 15.53
N SER A 208 -19.63 3.80 14.41
CA SER A 208 -19.44 4.72 13.29
C SER A 208 -19.69 6.19 13.63
N GLU A 209 -20.45 6.47 14.69
CA GLU A 209 -20.76 7.80 15.20
C GLU A 209 -19.57 8.49 15.90
N LEU A 210 -18.52 7.72 16.26
CA LEU A 210 -17.34 8.26 16.94
C LEU A 210 -16.29 8.83 15.97
N TYR A 211 -16.41 8.59 14.66
CA TYR A 211 -15.51 9.09 13.64
C TYR A 211 -16.21 9.28 12.29
N LYS A 212 -15.65 10.10 11.42
CA LYS A 212 -16.20 10.29 10.07
C LYS A 212 -16.05 9.01 9.23
N PRO A 213 -17.00 8.69 8.33
CA PRO A 213 -16.90 7.56 7.42
C PRO A 213 -15.58 7.58 6.62
N ILE A 214 -14.83 6.50 6.67
CA ILE A 214 -13.55 6.36 5.95
C ILE A 214 -13.86 5.88 4.52
N LYS A 215 -14.34 6.80 3.66
CA LYS A 215 -14.57 6.52 2.24
C LYS A 215 -13.24 6.49 1.51
N GLN A 216 -13.00 5.45 0.73
CA GLN A 216 -11.71 5.15 0.12
C GLN A 216 -11.84 5.19 -1.40
N ASP A 217 -11.08 6.08 -2.04
CA ASP A 217 -11.13 6.26 -3.48
C ASP A 217 -9.86 5.76 -4.17
N ALA A 218 -10.03 5.28 -5.40
CA ALA A 218 -8.93 4.95 -6.29
C ALA A 218 -8.98 5.81 -7.56
N VAL A 219 -7.79 6.10 -8.11
CA VAL A 219 -7.63 6.88 -9.35
C VAL A 219 -6.50 6.34 -10.22
N LEU A 220 -6.61 6.57 -11.54
CA LEU A 220 -5.52 6.45 -12.49
C LEU A 220 -4.64 7.70 -12.43
N ILE A 221 -3.33 7.49 -12.34
CA ILE A 221 -2.34 8.57 -12.36
C ILE A 221 -1.96 8.86 -13.80
N ASN A 222 -2.01 10.13 -14.19
CA ASN A 222 -1.62 10.59 -15.51
C ASN A 222 -0.09 10.45 -15.68
N ASN A 223 0.35 9.79 -16.76
CA ASN A 223 1.77 9.66 -17.07
C ASN A 223 2.35 11.03 -17.42
N GLN A 224 3.08 11.64 -16.50
CA GLN A 224 3.72 12.96 -16.72
C GLN A 224 4.86 12.97 -17.76
N LYS A 225 5.22 11.82 -18.34
CA LYS A 225 6.29 11.75 -19.34
C LYS A 225 6.01 12.49 -20.65
N HIS A 226 4.77 12.93 -20.91
CA HIS A 226 4.36 13.61 -22.16
C HIS A 226 3.92 15.07 -21.99
N GLN A 227 4.01 15.68 -20.79
CA GLN A 227 3.58 17.07 -20.58
C GLN A 227 4.74 18.10 -20.56
N LYS A 228 5.97 17.67 -20.85
CA LYS A 228 7.11 18.59 -21.04
C LYS A 228 7.59 18.49 -22.49
N GLN A 229 6.79 18.97 -23.43
CA GLN A 229 7.22 19.44 -24.74
C GLN A 229 6.47 20.73 -25.06
#